data_0b8ac8dc7e5493a21f5c9e3cdc9031dd
#
_entry.id   0b8ac8dc7e5493a21f5c9e3cdc9031dd
#
_cell.length_a   1.000
_cell.length_b   1.000
_cell.length_c   1.000
_cell.angle_alpha   90.00
_cell.angle_beta   90.00
_cell.angle_gamma   90.00
#
_symmetry.space_group_name_H-M   'P 1'
#
loop_
_entity.id
_entity.type
_entity.pdbx_description
1 polymer ?
#
loop_
_entity_poly.entity_id
_entity_poly.type
_entity_poly.pdbx_seq_one_letter_code
_entity_poly.pdbx_strand_id
1 'polypeptide(L)'
;MYEIDQPKVLSYKSTTLAENGVTPSAGRREVPADLRQDWPAALRDAGFDPTARTAWLAEGLLMYLPAEAQDRLFTQVGAVSVAGSRIAAETAPVHGEERRAEMRARFKKVADVLGIEQTIDVQELVYHDQDRASVADWLTDHGWRARSQRAPDEMRRVGRWVEGVPMADDPTAFAEFVTAERL
;
A
#
# COMPACT_ATOMS: atom_id res chain seq x y z
N MET A 1 -12.44 11.30 -6.34
CA MET A 1 -11.44 10.46 -5.65
C MET A 1 -11.57 10.69 -4.15
N TYR A 2 -11.66 9.63 -3.37
CA TYR A 2 -11.61 9.68 -1.90
C TYR A 2 -10.21 9.29 -1.46
N GLU A 3 -9.63 10.03 -0.53
CA GLU A 3 -8.33 9.74 0.06
C GLU A 3 -8.52 9.52 1.55
N ILE A 4 -8.26 8.29 2.00
CA ILE A 4 -8.47 7.86 3.37
C ILE A 4 -7.10 7.75 4.03
N ASP A 5 -6.86 8.53 5.05
CA ASP A 5 -5.61 8.48 5.83
C ASP A 5 -5.83 9.12 7.22
N GLN A 6 -4.84 9.02 8.08
CA GLN A 6 -4.87 9.71 9.37
C GLN A 6 -4.97 11.22 9.20
N PRO A 7 -5.73 11.92 10.09
CA PRO A 7 -5.96 13.37 9.96
C PRO A 7 -4.67 14.20 9.81
N LYS A 8 -3.62 13.82 10.55
CA LYS A 8 -2.32 14.53 10.49
C LYS A 8 -1.64 14.36 9.13
N VAL A 9 -1.74 13.18 8.52
CA VAL A 9 -1.15 12.90 7.20
C VAL A 9 -1.87 13.68 6.11
N LEU A 10 -3.20 13.68 6.13
CA LEU A 10 -4.02 14.45 5.18
C LEU A 10 -3.72 15.95 5.29
N SER A 11 -3.69 16.49 6.50
CA SER A 11 -3.37 17.90 6.74
C SER A 11 -1.97 18.26 6.24
N TYR A 12 -0.95 17.47 6.58
CA TYR A 12 0.42 17.68 6.10
C TYR A 12 0.49 17.67 4.57
N LYS A 13 -0.10 16.66 3.94
CA LYS A 13 -0.12 16.54 2.47
C LYS A 13 -0.79 17.75 1.82
N SER A 14 -1.96 18.15 2.31
CA SER A 14 -2.73 19.25 1.74
C SER A 14 -1.99 20.59 1.88
N THR A 15 -1.38 20.85 3.03
CA THR A 15 -0.55 22.03 3.26
C THR A 15 0.65 22.04 2.30
N THR A 16 1.40 20.94 2.23
CA THR A 16 2.59 20.84 1.36
C THR A 16 2.24 21.02 -0.11
N LEU A 17 1.15 20.43 -0.58
CA LEU A 17 0.69 20.59 -1.97
C LEU A 17 0.33 22.07 -2.25
N ALA A 18 -0.40 22.71 -1.34
CA ALA A 18 -0.79 24.12 -1.49
C ALA A 18 0.43 25.07 -1.50
N GLU A 19 1.38 24.88 -0.59
CA GLU A 19 2.61 25.65 -0.52
C GLU A 19 3.46 25.55 -1.79
N ASN A 20 3.38 24.40 -2.50
CA ASN A 20 4.07 24.18 -3.77
C ASN A 20 3.22 24.50 -5.00
N GLY A 21 2.04 25.12 -4.84
CA GLY A 21 1.16 25.51 -5.94
C GLY A 21 0.55 24.34 -6.70
N VAL A 22 0.54 23.13 -6.12
CA VAL A 22 0.00 21.92 -6.75
C VAL A 22 -1.49 21.79 -6.44
N THR A 23 -2.29 21.70 -7.50
CA THR A 23 -3.74 21.45 -7.39
C THR A 23 -4.09 20.07 -7.94
N PRO A 24 -4.98 19.32 -7.28
CA PRO A 24 -5.45 18.04 -7.79
C PRO A 24 -6.15 18.20 -9.15
N SER A 25 -5.84 17.33 -10.10
CA SER A 25 -6.51 17.27 -11.41
C SER A 25 -7.90 16.61 -11.34
N ALA A 26 -8.22 15.93 -10.25
CA ALA A 26 -9.51 15.30 -9.99
C ALA A 26 -10.14 15.85 -8.71
N GLY A 27 -11.47 15.74 -8.60
CA GLY A 27 -12.17 16.08 -7.36
C GLY A 27 -11.64 15.21 -6.20
N ARG A 28 -10.84 15.77 -5.30
CA ARG A 28 -10.27 15.11 -4.12
C ARG A 28 -11.15 15.36 -2.91
N ARG A 29 -11.52 14.30 -2.21
CA ARG A 29 -12.24 14.34 -0.93
C ARG A 29 -11.39 13.64 0.11
N GLU A 30 -10.99 14.36 1.13
CA GLU A 30 -10.27 13.83 2.28
C GLU A 30 -11.23 13.13 3.22
N VAL A 31 -10.84 11.93 3.66
CA VAL A 31 -11.59 11.11 4.62
C VAL A 31 -10.66 10.82 5.80
N PRO A 32 -10.64 11.68 6.82
CA PRO A 32 -9.80 11.48 7.97
C PRO A 32 -10.27 10.28 8.78
N ALA A 33 -9.52 9.19 8.74
CA ALA A 33 -9.86 7.97 9.46
C ALA A 33 -8.61 7.14 9.78
N ASP A 34 -8.69 6.32 10.82
CA ASP A 34 -7.74 5.25 11.10
C ASP A 34 -8.29 3.96 10.50
N LEU A 35 -7.51 3.33 9.62
CA LEU A 35 -7.91 2.09 8.93
C LEU A 35 -8.11 0.89 9.89
N ARG A 36 -7.67 1.02 11.12
CA ARG A 36 -7.93 0.05 12.19
C ARG A 36 -9.31 0.20 12.83
N GLN A 37 -10.06 1.24 12.46
CA GLN A 37 -11.39 1.59 12.98
C GLN A 37 -12.48 1.46 11.90
N ASP A 38 -13.66 2.05 12.15
CA ASP A 38 -14.77 2.06 11.20
C ASP A 38 -14.60 3.18 10.14
N TRP A 39 -13.59 3.07 9.30
CA TRP A 39 -13.37 3.99 8.18
C TRP A 39 -14.47 3.91 7.10
N PRO A 40 -15.20 2.77 6.88
CA PRO A 40 -16.32 2.76 5.93
C PRO A 40 -17.46 3.72 6.30
N ALA A 41 -17.70 3.96 7.60
CA ALA A 41 -18.67 4.97 8.03
C ALA A 41 -18.21 6.38 7.63
N ALA A 42 -16.96 6.76 7.95
CA ALA A 42 -16.39 8.05 7.56
C ALA A 42 -16.41 8.25 6.02
N LEU A 43 -16.17 7.18 5.26
CA LEU A 43 -16.21 7.23 3.81
C LEU A 43 -17.64 7.51 3.27
N ARG A 44 -18.65 6.88 3.86
CA ARG A 44 -20.06 7.17 3.52
C ARG A 44 -20.45 8.60 3.88
N ASP A 45 -20.05 9.08 5.04
CA ASP A 45 -20.30 10.46 5.49
C ASP A 45 -19.67 11.49 4.54
N ALA A 46 -18.54 11.14 3.92
CA ALA A 46 -17.90 11.93 2.87
C ALA A 46 -18.65 11.84 1.50
N GLY A 47 -19.74 11.10 1.41
CA GLY A 47 -20.58 10.98 0.22
C GLY A 47 -20.16 9.88 -0.75
N PHE A 48 -19.49 8.84 -0.27
CA PHE A 48 -19.20 7.65 -1.06
C PHE A 48 -20.47 6.84 -1.33
N ASP A 49 -20.65 6.46 -2.57
CA ASP A 49 -21.75 5.59 -3.01
C ASP A 49 -21.29 4.14 -3.09
N PRO A 50 -21.68 3.26 -2.15
CA PRO A 50 -21.29 1.86 -2.14
C PRO A 50 -21.97 1.03 -3.23
N THR A 51 -22.93 1.60 -3.98
CA THR A 51 -23.59 0.92 -5.11
C THR A 51 -22.86 1.15 -6.44
N ALA A 52 -21.91 2.07 -6.47
CA ALA A 52 -21.11 2.35 -7.64
C ALA A 52 -19.85 1.47 -7.68
N ARG A 53 -19.44 1.04 -8.90
CA ARG A 53 -18.16 0.36 -9.07
C ARG A 53 -17.02 1.26 -8.66
N THR A 54 -16.11 0.73 -7.84
CA THR A 54 -15.02 1.48 -7.23
C THR A 54 -13.67 0.86 -7.61
N ALA A 55 -12.67 1.71 -7.83
CA ALA A 55 -11.28 1.31 -7.90
C ALA A 55 -10.58 1.67 -6.59
N TRP A 56 -10.06 0.67 -5.89
CA TRP A 56 -9.30 0.80 -4.66
C TRP A 56 -7.81 0.76 -4.94
N LEU A 57 -7.04 1.58 -4.23
CA LEU A 57 -5.59 1.56 -4.29
C LEU A 57 -5.02 1.53 -2.87
N ALA A 58 -4.18 0.53 -2.59
CA ALA A 58 -3.46 0.35 -1.33
C ALA A 58 -1.97 0.18 -1.64
N GLU A 59 -1.28 1.30 -1.86
CA GLU A 59 0.15 1.36 -2.19
C GLU A 59 0.95 1.79 -0.97
N GLY A 60 2.05 1.08 -0.67
CA GLY A 60 2.92 1.38 0.48
C GLY A 60 2.21 1.31 1.84
N LEU A 61 1.11 0.56 1.95
CA LEU A 61 0.22 0.60 3.12
C LEU A 61 0.31 -0.65 4.00
N LEU A 62 0.25 -1.83 3.38
CA LEU A 62 -0.05 -3.07 4.11
C LEU A 62 1.04 -3.44 5.11
N MET A 63 2.28 -3.04 4.88
CA MET A 63 3.38 -3.26 5.81
C MET A 63 3.21 -2.55 7.15
N TYR A 64 2.41 -1.48 7.20
CA TYR A 64 2.11 -0.71 8.42
C TYR A 64 0.87 -1.21 9.16
N LEU A 65 0.28 -2.30 8.73
CA LEU A 65 -0.87 -2.93 9.37
C LEU A 65 -0.46 -4.30 9.93
N PRO A 66 -0.87 -4.67 11.15
CA PRO A 66 -0.77 -6.05 11.60
C PRO A 66 -1.65 -6.97 10.73
N ALA A 67 -1.34 -8.29 10.72
CA ALA A 67 -2.04 -9.27 9.88
C ALA A 67 -3.56 -9.20 10.00
N GLU A 68 -4.08 -9.17 11.23
CA GLU A 68 -5.52 -9.05 11.50
C GLU A 68 -6.14 -7.76 10.94
N ALA A 69 -5.38 -6.65 10.95
CA ALA A 69 -5.88 -5.38 10.41
C ALA A 69 -5.90 -5.38 8.88
N GLN A 70 -4.98 -6.10 8.24
CA GLN A 70 -5.02 -6.35 6.80
C GLN A 70 -6.28 -7.12 6.39
N ASP A 71 -6.59 -8.22 7.08
CA ASP A 71 -7.76 -9.05 6.79
C ASP A 71 -9.05 -8.27 7.00
N ARG A 72 -9.12 -7.48 8.07
CA ARG A 72 -10.25 -6.59 8.35
C ARG A 72 -10.40 -5.50 7.28
N LEU A 73 -9.29 -4.91 6.82
CA LEU A 73 -9.31 -3.92 5.73
C LEU A 73 -9.95 -4.50 4.46
N PHE A 74 -9.51 -5.68 4.02
CA PHE A 74 -10.07 -6.31 2.83
C PHE A 74 -11.52 -6.77 3.02
N THR A 75 -11.89 -7.23 4.21
CA THR A 75 -13.30 -7.52 4.56
C THR A 75 -14.15 -6.27 4.40
N GLN A 76 -13.71 -5.13 4.92
CA GLN A 76 -14.41 -3.85 4.83
C GLN A 76 -14.48 -3.34 3.39
N VAL A 77 -13.38 -3.43 2.62
CA VAL A 77 -13.37 -3.12 1.19
C VAL A 77 -14.39 -3.97 0.44
N GLY A 78 -14.42 -5.29 0.71
CA GLY A 78 -15.41 -6.19 0.11
C GLY A 78 -16.85 -5.82 0.42
N ALA A 79 -17.12 -5.41 1.66
CA ALA A 79 -18.46 -5.01 2.11
C ALA A 79 -19.01 -3.73 1.46
N VAL A 80 -18.13 -2.86 0.95
CA VAL A 80 -18.50 -1.61 0.26
C VAL A 80 -18.17 -1.65 -1.24
N SER A 81 -18.03 -2.83 -1.82
CA SER A 81 -17.71 -3.05 -3.23
C SER A 81 -18.76 -3.90 -3.92
N VAL A 82 -19.27 -3.41 -5.02
CA VAL A 82 -20.15 -4.17 -5.93
C VAL A 82 -19.35 -4.93 -6.98
N ALA A 83 -20.01 -5.90 -7.64
CA ALA A 83 -19.41 -6.66 -8.74
C ALA A 83 -18.82 -5.73 -9.82
N GLY A 84 -17.63 -6.06 -10.30
CA GLY A 84 -16.86 -5.24 -11.23
C GLY A 84 -16.06 -4.10 -10.57
N SER A 85 -16.11 -3.92 -9.25
CA SER A 85 -15.14 -3.09 -8.52
C SER A 85 -13.75 -3.72 -8.60
N ARG A 86 -12.71 -2.90 -8.50
CA ARG A 86 -11.32 -3.36 -8.62
C ARG A 86 -10.48 -2.90 -7.44
N ILE A 87 -9.45 -3.67 -7.13
CA ILE A 87 -8.43 -3.30 -6.16
C ILE A 87 -7.03 -3.53 -6.74
N ALA A 88 -6.14 -2.61 -6.43
CA ALA A 88 -4.70 -2.78 -6.61
C ALA A 88 -4.03 -2.56 -5.25
N ALA A 89 -3.19 -3.50 -4.84
CA ALA A 89 -2.44 -3.44 -3.60
C ALA A 89 -0.98 -3.80 -3.84
N GLU A 90 -0.11 -3.14 -3.10
CA GLU A 90 1.30 -3.49 -3.01
C GLU A 90 1.55 -4.29 -1.74
N THR A 91 2.26 -5.41 -1.87
CA THR A 91 2.65 -6.24 -0.73
C THR A 91 4.15 -6.19 -0.57
N ALA A 92 4.63 -6.08 0.66
CA ALA A 92 6.04 -6.23 0.96
C ALA A 92 6.36 -7.70 1.26
N PRO A 93 7.49 -8.22 0.80
CA PRO A 93 7.92 -9.56 1.16
C PRO A 93 8.20 -9.64 2.67
N VAL A 94 7.77 -10.72 3.30
CA VAL A 94 8.07 -10.98 4.71
C VAL A 94 9.45 -11.61 4.79
N HIS A 95 10.36 -10.93 5.47
CA HIS A 95 11.73 -11.40 5.64
C HIS A 95 12.00 -11.84 7.08
N GLY A 96 12.83 -12.88 7.24
CA GLY A 96 13.40 -13.25 8.52
C GLY A 96 14.33 -12.18 9.10
N GLU A 97 14.60 -12.24 10.42
CA GLU A 97 15.39 -11.20 11.11
C GLU A 97 16.78 -10.98 10.52
N GLU A 98 17.46 -12.06 10.14
CA GLU A 98 18.82 -11.98 9.53
C GLU A 98 18.79 -11.15 8.23
N ARG A 99 17.80 -11.39 7.37
CA ARG A 99 17.64 -10.65 6.12
C ARG A 99 17.29 -9.19 6.36
N ARG A 100 16.45 -8.90 7.35
CA ARG A 100 16.11 -7.52 7.74
C ARG A 100 17.33 -6.76 8.24
N ALA A 101 18.18 -7.40 9.07
CA ALA A 101 19.41 -6.81 9.56
C ALA A 101 20.36 -6.47 8.39
N GLU A 102 20.50 -7.38 7.42
CA GLU A 102 21.28 -7.15 6.20
C GLU A 102 20.75 -5.97 5.39
N MET A 103 19.44 -5.89 5.18
CA MET A 103 18.80 -4.77 4.48
C MET A 103 19.02 -3.46 5.22
N ARG A 104 18.82 -3.40 6.53
CA ARG A 104 19.11 -2.19 7.35
C ARG A 104 20.55 -1.71 7.17
N ALA A 105 21.50 -2.63 7.23
CA ALA A 105 22.92 -2.30 7.04
C ALA A 105 23.20 -1.71 5.65
N ARG A 106 22.56 -2.23 4.60
CA ARG A 106 22.67 -1.70 3.23
C ARG A 106 22.04 -0.32 3.09
N PHE A 107 20.84 -0.12 3.62
CA PHE A 107 20.17 1.20 3.62
C PHE A 107 21.00 2.25 4.35
N LYS A 108 21.55 1.89 5.51
CA LYS A 108 22.44 2.80 6.25
C LYS A 108 23.65 3.22 5.42
N LYS A 109 24.32 2.29 4.74
CA LYS A 109 25.45 2.64 3.85
C LYS A 109 25.04 3.61 2.74
N VAL A 110 23.87 3.41 2.14
CA VAL A 110 23.37 4.31 1.09
C VAL A 110 23.04 5.68 1.68
N ALA A 111 22.40 5.75 2.83
CA ALA A 111 22.09 7.00 3.52
C ALA A 111 23.38 7.78 3.89
N ASP A 112 24.39 7.08 4.43
CA ASP A 112 25.69 7.64 4.78
C ASP A 112 26.41 8.23 3.55
N VAL A 113 26.35 7.54 2.40
CA VAL A 113 26.96 8.00 1.13
C VAL A 113 26.22 9.23 0.57
N LEU A 114 24.90 9.28 0.72
CA LEU A 114 24.08 10.38 0.21
C LEU A 114 23.94 11.54 1.21
N GLY A 115 24.50 11.45 2.42
CA GLY A 115 24.39 12.47 3.45
C GLY A 115 22.96 12.66 3.98
N ILE A 116 22.13 11.59 3.92
CA ILE A 116 20.75 11.63 4.39
C ILE A 116 20.73 11.31 5.89
N GLU A 117 20.36 12.30 6.71
CA GLU A 117 20.05 12.04 8.12
C GLU A 117 18.74 11.24 8.23
N GLN A 118 18.85 10.01 8.71
CA GLN A 118 17.66 9.20 9.05
C GLN A 118 17.14 9.63 10.41
N THR A 119 16.03 10.36 10.43
CA THR A 119 15.38 10.82 11.66
C THR A 119 14.42 9.76 12.23
N ILE A 120 14.00 8.79 11.43
CA ILE A 120 13.06 7.71 11.82
C ILE A 120 13.54 6.42 11.17
N ASP A 121 13.67 5.35 11.95
CA ASP A 121 13.82 4.00 11.40
C ASP A 121 12.46 3.49 10.93
N VAL A 122 12.22 3.56 9.63
CA VAL A 122 10.97 3.11 9.01
C VAL A 122 10.70 1.62 9.30
N GLN A 123 11.76 0.84 9.53
CA GLN A 123 11.63 -0.59 9.84
C GLN A 123 10.98 -0.86 11.20
N GLU A 124 11.06 0.09 12.14
CA GLU A 124 10.36 -0.01 13.43
C GLU A 124 8.84 0.15 13.30
N LEU A 125 8.38 0.72 12.19
CA LEU A 125 6.96 0.93 11.91
C LEU A 125 6.34 -0.25 11.15
N VAL A 126 7.15 -1.16 10.63
CA VAL A 126 6.69 -2.27 9.77
C VAL A 126 6.37 -3.49 10.62
N TYR A 127 5.20 -4.07 10.42
CA TYR A 127 4.80 -5.34 11.03
C TYR A 127 5.38 -6.51 10.24
N HIS A 128 5.93 -7.49 10.96
CA HIS A 128 6.63 -8.65 10.40
C HIS A 128 5.93 -9.97 10.74
N ASP A 129 4.60 -9.97 10.72
CA ASP A 129 3.79 -11.15 11.02
C ASP A 129 4.07 -12.25 9.99
N GLN A 130 4.63 -13.38 10.42
CA GLN A 130 4.97 -14.49 9.53
C GLN A 130 3.75 -15.27 9.04
N ASP A 131 2.65 -15.18 9.76
CA ASP A 131 1.36 -15.79 9.47
C ASP A 131 0.40 -14.89 8.67
N ARG A 132 0.91 -13.76 8.16
CA ARG A 132 0.16 -12.85 7.31
C ARG A 132 -0.34 -13.57 6.07
N ALA A 133 -1.65 -13.51 5.81
CA ALA A 133 -2.25 -14.09 4.64
C ALA A 133 -1.70 -13.46 3.34
N SER A 134 -1.49 -14.31 2.33
CA SER A 134 -1.27 -13.83 0.96
C SER A 134 -2.46 -13.00 0.51
N VAL A 135 -2.22 -11.77 0.05
CA VAL A 135 -3.30 -10.87 -0.39
C VAL A 135 -4.07 -11.43 -1.58
N ALA A 136 -3.38 -12.06 -2.53
CA ALA A 136 -4.02 -12.65 -3.70
C ALA A 136 -4.91 -13.84 -3.33
N ASP A 137 -4.41 -14.73 -2.44
CA ASP A 137 -5.17 -15.90 -2.00
C ASP A 137 -6.37 -15.46 -1.16
N TRP A 138 -6.15 -14.54 -0.20
CA TRP A 138 -7.21 -14.01 0.64
C TRP A 138 -8.35 -13.40 -0.20
N LEU A 139 -8.02 -12.55 -1.16
CA LEU A 139 -9.01 -11.94 -2.05
C LEU A 139 -9.75 -12.99 -2.88
N THR A 140 -9.04 -14.01 -3.37
CA THR A 140 -9.65 -15.11 -4.16
C THR A 140 -10.68 -15.88 -3.32
N ASP A 141 -10.33 -16.21 -2.08
CA ASP A 141 -11.22 -16.93 -1.16
C ASP A 141 -12.44 -16.11 -0.73
N HIS A 142 -12.38 -14.77 -0.90
CA HIS A 142 -13.44 -13.84 -0.52
C HIS A 142 -14.18 -13.21 -1.70
N GLY A 143 -14.24 -13.90 -2.85
CA GLY A 143 -15.08 -13.53 -3.99
C GLY A 143 -14.50 -12.44 -4.87
N TRP A 144 -13.18 -12.40 -4.98
CA TRP A 144 -12.47 -11.60 -5.97
C TRP A 144 -11.72 -12.50 -6.94
N ARG A 145 -11.54 -12.06 -8.15
CA ARG A 145 -10.63 -12.68 -9.11
C ARG A 145 -9.29 -11.96 -9.03
N ALA A 146 -8.39 -12.51 -8.22
CA ALA A 146 -7.09 -11.91 -7.95
C ALA A 146 -5.97 -12.51 -8.81
N ARG A 147 -4.92 -11.71 -8.98
CA ARG A 147 -3.63 -12.11 -9.55
C ARG A 147 -2.51 -11.32 -8.89
N SER A 148 -1.38 -11.96 -8.69
CA SER A 148 -0.15 -11.35 -8.21
C SER A 148 0.87 -11.22 -9.35
N GLN A 149 1.67 -10.18 -9.32
CA GLN A 149 2.77 -9.94 -10.24
C GLN A 149 3.93 -9.30 -9.49
N ARG A 150 5.13 -9.82 -9.69
CA ARG A 150 6.33 -9.26 -9.05
C ARG A 150 6.65 -7.89 -9.63
N ALA A 151 7.03 -6.95 -8.76
CA ALA A 151 7.35 -5.58 -9.18
C ALA A 151 8.42 -5.50 -10.28
N PRO A 152 9.54 -6.28 -10.27
CA PRO A 152 10.51 -6.26 -11.36
C PRO A 152 9.90 -6.62 -12.72
N ASP A 153 9.00 -7.60 -12.74
CA ASP A 153 8.40 -8.07 -14.00
C ASP A 153 7.43 -7.03 -14.55
N GLU A 154 6.66 -6.37 -13.68
CA GLU A 154 5.81 -5.26 -14.09
C GLU A 154 6.62 -4.05 -14.56
N MET A 155 7.69 -3.71 -13.86
CA MET A 155 8.57 -2.61 -14.25
C MET A 155 9.20 -2.86 -15.62
N ARG A 156 9.63 -4.10 -15.92
CA ARG A 156 10.09 -4.48 -17.28
C ARG A 156 8.98 -4.35 -18.30
N ARG A 157 7.78 -4.84 -17.99
CA ARG A 157 6.61 -4.77 -18.87
C ARG A 157 6.28 -3.33 -19.28
N VAL A 158 6.40 -2.37 -18.36
CA VAL A 158 6.10 -0.95 -18.64
C VAL A 158 7.33 -0.13 -19.05
N GLY A 159 8.49 -0.78 -19.29
CA GLY A 159 9.72 -0.11 -19.73
C GLY A 159 10.35 0.81 -18.69
N ARG A 160 10.11 0.57 -17.40
CA ARG A 160 10.64 1.35 -16.28
C ARG A 160 11.69 0.62 -15.44
N TRP A 161 12.07 -0.57 -15.85
CA TRP A 161 13.14 -1.29 -15.19
C TRP A 161 14.48 -0.64 -15.47
N VAL A 162 15.30 -0.45 -14.43
CA VAL A 162 16.66 0.08 -14.54
C VAL A 162 17.63 -1.07 -14.27
N GLU A 163 18.49 -1.37 -15.24
CA GLU A 163 19.52 -2.40 -15.10
C GLU A 163 20.65 -1.92 -14.18
N GLY A 164 21.29 -2.86 -13.47
CA GLY A 164 22.42 -2.56 -12.59
C GLY A 164 22.06 -1.93 -11.25
N VAL A 165 20.78 -1.88 -10.90
CA VAL A 165 20.36 -1.45 -9.54
C VAL A 165 20.88 -2.50 -8.53
N PRO A 166 21.55 -2.09 -7.45
CA PRO A 166 21.85 -3.00 -6.34
C PRO A 166 20.59 -3.73 -5.89
N MET A 167 20.64 -5.05 -5.78
CA MET A 167 19.51 -5.94 -5.48
C MET A 167 18.61 -6.28 -6.70
N ALA A 168 18.89 -5.81 -7.91
CA ALA A 168 18.11 -6.18 -9.11
C ALA A 168 18.01 -7.70 -9.32
N ASP A 169 19.05 -8.43 -8.93
CA ASP A 169 19.14 -9.89 -9.06
C ASP A 169 18.55 -10.65 -7.85
N ASP A 170 18.11 -9.94 -6.81
CA ASP A 170 17.51 -10.56 -5.65
C ASP A 170 15.99 -10.68 -5.81
N PRO A 171 15.45 -11.89 -6.05
CA PRO A 171 14.02 -12.07 -6.31
C PRO A 171 13.15 -11.74 -5.10
N THR A 172 13.73 -11.66 -3.90
CA THR A 172 13.00 -11.41 -2.65
C THR A 172 13.08 -9.95 -2.20
N ALA A 173 13.84 -9.11 -2.91
CA ALA A 173 14.05 -7.71 -2.52
C ALA A 173 12.89 -6.79 -2.90
N PHE A 174 11.95 -7.27 -3.70
CA PHE A 174 10.92 -6.44 -4.30
C PHE A 174 9.52 -6.85 -3.88
N ALA A 175 8.65 -5.85 -3.77
CA ALA A 175 7.23 -6.01 -3.58
C ALA A 175 6.56 -6.82 -4.70
N GLU A 176 5.36 -7.32 -4.41
CA GLU A 176 4.43 -7.82 -5.40
C GLU A 176 3.25 -6.85 -5.54
N PHE A 177 2.78 -6.68 -6.76
CA PHE A 177 1.53 -5.99 -7.05
C PHE A 177 0.40 -7.01 -7.19
N VAL A 178 -0.61 -6.86 -6.36
CA VAL A 178 -1.83 -7.66 -6.43
C VAL A 178 -2.94 -6.82 -7.05
N THR A 179 -3.58 -7.35 -8.08
CA THR A 179 -4.77 -6.73 -8.67
C THR A 179 -5.92 -7.72 -8.63
N ALA A 180 -7.12 -7.23 -8.29
CA ALA A 180 -8.30 -8.10 -8.27
C ALA A 180 -9.56 -7.37 -8.74
N GLU A 181 -10.53 -8.15 -9.24
CA GLU A 181 -11.85 -7.70 -9.64
C GLU A 181 -12.91 -8.44 -8.83
N ARG A 182 -13.86 -7.70 -8.25
CA ARG A 182 -14.99 -8.24 -7.49
C ARG A 182 -15.91 -9.02 -8.42
N LEU A 183 -16.23 -10.28 -8.05
CA LEU A 183 -17.13 -11.16 -8.80
C LEU A 183 -18.59 -10.89 -8.49
#